data_ff69eeed4c95fda782bfb45d73a735d1
#
_entry.id   ff69eeed4c95fda782bfb45d73a735d1
#
_cell.length_a   1.000
_cell.length_b   1.000
_cell.length_c   1.000
_cell.angle_alpha   90.00
_cell.angle_beta   90.00
_cell.angle_gamma   90.00
#
_symmetry.space_group_name_H-M   'P 1'
#
loop_
_entity.id
_entity.type
_entity.pdbx_description
1 polymer ?
#
loop_
_entity_poly.entity_id
_entity_poly.type
_entity_poly.pdbx_seq_one_letter_code
_entity_poly.pdbx_strand_id
1 'polypeptide(L)'
;MILYNVTISIDQSCEDEWLDWMRRIHIPDVIQTGFFKECKLCRLIDGEEKGGKTYAVMYIAFTEDGLNEYKSNHSEVLQEQHNTKFQGRFAAFRTELKIIKEFSHEG
;
A
#
# COMPACT_ATOMS: atom_id res chain seq x y z
N MET A 1 2.35 -16.73 -3.49
CA MET A 1 1.76 -15.41 -3.22
C MET A 1 2.69 -14.29 -3.64
N ILE A 2 2.13 -13.13 -3.88
CA ILE A 2 2.89 -11.97 -4.33
C ILE A 2 2.78 -10.87 -3.27
N LEU A 3 3.92 -10.32 -2.86
CA LEU A 3 3.95 -9.12 -2.03
C LEU A 3 3.90 -7.90 -2.95
N TYR A 4 2.81 -7.18 -2.89
CA TYR A 4 2.61 -5.95 -3.65
C TYR A 4 2.80 -4.79 -2.68
N ASN A 5 3.94 -4.14 -2.78
CA ASN A 5 4.34 -3.07 -1.86
C ASN A 5 4.18 -1.71 -2.51
N VAL A 6 3.48 -0.82 -1.83
CA VAL A 6 3.37 0.58 -2.24
C VAL A 6 4.10 1.42 -1.21
N THR A 7 5.23 2.00 -1.60
CA THR A 7 5.99 2.90 -0.73
C THR A 7 5.50 4.32 -0.98
N ILE A 8 5.06 5.00 0.08
CA ILE A 8 4.48 6.34 -0.03
C ILE A 8 5.18 7.27 0.95
N SER A 9 5.72 8.37 0.43
CA SER A 9 6.17 9.48 1.26
C SER A 9 5.08 10.53 1.25
N ILE A 10 4.52 10.81 2.43
CA ILE A 10 3.39 11.74 2.58
C ILE A 10 3.86 13.02 3.26
N ASP A 11 3.37 14.16 2.77
CA ASP A 11 3.67 15.45 3.37
C ASP A 11 3.20 15.49 4.83
N GLN A 12 4.03 16.07 5.68
CA GLN A 12 3.76 16.19 7.11
C GLN A 12 2.44 16.89 7.40
N SER A 13 2.06 17.87 6.58
CA SER A 13 0.84 18.66 6.81
C SER A 13 -0.44 17.83 6.71
N CYS A 14 -0.40 16.69 6.01
CA CYS A 14 -1.60 15.85 5.83
C CYS A 14 -1.39 14.41 6.29
N GLU A 15 -0.33 14.15 7.04
CA GLU A 15 0.00 12.79 7.48
C GLU A 15 -1.12 12.15 8.29
N ASP A 16 -1.67 12.85 9.27
CA ASP A 16 -2.72 12.29 10.12
C ASP A 16 -4.00 12.03 9.34
N GLU A 17 -4.38 12.96 8.48
CA GLU A 17 -5.54 12.78 7.61
C GLU A 17 -5.35 11.60 6.67
N TRP A 18 -4.15 11.48 6.08
CA TRP A 18 -3.81 10.39 5.17
C TRP A 18 -3.87 9.03 5.88
N LEU A 19 -3.28 8.93 7.08
CA LEU A 19 -3.30 7.69 7.85
C LEU A 19 -4.73 7.27 8.19
N ASP A 20 -5.56 8.20 8.63
CA ASP A 20 -6.95 7.92 8.96
C ASP A 20 -7.71 7.43 7.73
N TRP A 21 -7.55 8.12 6.61
CA TRP A 21 -8.23 7.76 5.36
C TRP A 21 -7.75 6.41 4.82
N MET A 22 -6.44 6.14 4.87
CA MET A 22 -5.89 4.83 4.44
C MET A 22 -6.47 3.69 5.27
N ARG A 23 -6.54 3.86 6.58
CA ARG A 23 -7.00 2.81 7.49
C ARG A 23 -8.50 2.56 7.37
N ARG A 24 -9.28 3.58 7.19
CA ARG A 24 -10.74 3.50 7.25
C ARG A 24 -11.38 3.29 5.90
N ILE A 25 -10.78 3.76 4.84
CA ILE A 25 -11.40 3.79 3.52
C ILE A 25 -10.57 3.06 2.46
N HIS A 26 -9.35 3.54 2.20
CA HIS A 26 -8.61 3.07 1.03
C HIS A 26 -8.18 1.61 1.13
N ILE A 27 -7.49 1.25 2.20
CA ILE A 27 -7.03 -0.14 2.37
C ILE A 27 -8.21 -1.11 2.45
N PRO A 28 -9.28 -0.83 3.22
CA PRO A 28 -10.46 -1.68 3.18
C PRO A 28 -11.05 -1.84 1.78
N ASP A 29 -11.11 -0.77 0.99
CA ASP A 29 -11.62 -0.84 -0.38
C ASP A 29 -10.76 -1.75 -1.27
N VAL A 30 -9.43 -1.65 -1.13
CA VAL A 30 -8.52 -2.53 -1.86
C VAL A 30 -8.74 -3.99 -1.47
N ILE A 31 -8.83 -4.29 -0.18
CA ILE A 31 -9.06 -5.64 0.32
C ILE A 31 -10.40 -6.20 -0.16
N GLN A 32 -11.43 -5.35 -0.23
CA GLN A 32 -12.78 -5.74 -0.67
C GLN A 32 -12.81 -6.23 -2.13
N THR A 33 -11.80 -5.91 -2.93
CA THR A 33 -11.74 -6.42 -4.31
C THR A 33 -11.57 -7.93 -4.37
N GLY A 34 -11.10 -8.55 -3.28
CA GLY A 34 -11.00 -10.01 -3.16
C GLY A 34 -9.70 -10.62 -3.65
N PHE A 35 -8.74 -9.82 -4.10
CA PHE A 35 -7.49 -10.33 -4.67
C PHE A 35 -6.36 -10.43 -3.65
N PHE A 36 -6.54 -9.88 -2.46
CA PHE A 36 -5.50 -9.82 -1.43
C PHE A 36 -5.92 -10.57 -0.17
N LYS A 37 -4.97 -11.29 0.39
CA LYS A 37 -5.16 -12.03 1.64
C LYS A 37 -5.11 -11.11 2.85
N GLU A 38 -4.19 -10.15 2.82
CA GLU A 38 -3.94 -9.26 3.94
C GLU A 38 -3.17 -8.02 3.48
N CYS A 39 -3.12 -7.02 4.36
CA CYS A 39 -2.31 -5.81 4.16
C CYS A 39 -1.71 -5.39 5.49
N LYS A 40 -0.45 -4.97 5.45
CA LYS A 40 0.22 -4.34 6.58
C LYS A 40 0.55 -2.89 6.21
N LEU A 41 0.16 -1.98 7.06
CA LEU A 41 0.51 -0.56 6.92
C LEU A 41 1.65 -0.29 7.90
N CYS A 42 2.84 -0.02 7.36
CA CYS A 42 4.06 0.13 8.15
C CYS A 42 4.67 1.51 7.94
N ARG A 43 5.23 2.08 9.00
CA ARG A 43 5.96 3.33 8.90
C ARG A 43 7.46 3.06 8.96
N LEU A 44 8.21 3.73 8.09
CA LEU A 44 9.66 3.68 8.13
C LEU A 44 10.16 4.32 9.43
N ILE A 45 11.00 3.60 10.19
CA ILE A 45 11.51 4.11 11.46
C ILE A 45 12.89 4.74 11.34
N ASP A 46 13.66 4.40 10.31
CA ASP A 46 14.98 4.96 10.06
C ASP A 46 14.93 5.87 8.84
N GLY A 47 15.75 6.91 8.87
CA GLY A 47 15.87 7.83 7.77
C GLY A 47 15.33 9.20 8.14
N GLU A 48 16.08 10.20 7.77
CA GLU A 48 15.65 11.58 7.92
C GLU A 48 14.84 11.99 6.71
N GLU A 49 13.62 12.39 6.96
CA GLU A 49 12.74 12.85 5.92
C GLU A 49 12.40 14.30 6.14
N LYS A 50 12.67 15.10 5.12
CA LYS A 50 12.39 16.51 5.20
C LYS A 50 10.94 16.76 4.81
N GLY A 51 10.15 17.22 5.78
CA GLY A 51 8.78 17.64 5.55
C GLY A 51 7.78 16.53 5.35
N GLY A 52 8.16 15.26 5.60
CA GLY A 52 7.23 14.16 5.43
C GLY A 52 7.67 12.89 6.13
N LYS A 53 6.87 11.85 5.97
CA LYS A 53 7.12 10.53 6.50
C LYS A 53 6.89 9.49 5.42
N THR A 54 7.63 8.39 5.50
CA THR A 54 7.53 7.29 4.53
C THR A 54 6.85 6.08 5.16
N TYR A 55 5.95 5.51 4.38
CA TYR A 55 5.17 4.33 4.77
C TYR A 55 5.31 3.26 3.70
N ALA A 56 5.21 2.01 4.13
CA ALA A 56 5.11 0.86 3.24
C ALA A 56 3.72 0.26 3.43
N VAL A 57 2.94 0.20 2.36
CA VAL A 57 1.62 -0.43 2.36
C VAL A 57 1.80 -1.76 1.65
N MET A 58 1.81 -2.84 2.42
CA MET A 58 2.26 -4.16 1.96
C MET A 58 1.07 -5.10 1.84
N TYR A 59 0.61 -5.30 0.60
CA TYR A 59 -0.49 -6.21 0.29
C TYR A 59 0.05 -7.57 -0.09
N ILE A 60 -0.59 -8.62 0.37
CA ILE A 60 -0.27 -9.99 -0.05
C ILE A 60 -1.37 -10.46 -1.00
N ALA A 61 -1.04 -10.58 -2.29
CA ALA A 61 -1.96 -11.13 -3.28
C ALA A 61 -1.91 -12.65 -3.25
N PHE A 62 -3.06 -13.29 -3.42
CA PHE A 62 -3.13 -14.75 -3.43
C PHE A 62 -2.35 -15.35 -4.59
N THR A 63 -2.43 -14.74 -5.78
CA THR A 63 -1.76 -15.23 -6.98
C THR A 63 -1.28 -14.06 -7.83
N GLU A 64 -0.32 -14.36 -8.71
CA GLU A 64 0.16 -13.37 -9.69
C GLU A 64 -0.94 -13.00 -10.68
N ASP A 65 -1.71 -13.99 -11.16
CA ASP A 65 -2.84 -13.74 -12.06
C ASP A 65 -3.88 -12.83 -11.41
N GLY A 66 -4.18 -13.07 -10.13
CA GLY A 66 -5.10 -12.22 -9.38
C GLY A 66 -4.61 -10.79 -9.24
N LEU A 67 -3.30 -10.61 -8.98
CA LEU A 67 -2.72 -9.28 -8.93
C LEU A 67 -2.84 -8.57 -10.29
N ASN A 68 -2.58 -9.27 -11.38
CA ASN A 68 -2.71 -8.71 -12.71
C ASN A 68 -4.16 -8.31 -13.01
N GLU A 69 -5.12 -9.12 -12.60
CA GLU A 69 -6.54 -8.81 -12.75
C GLU A 69 -6.93 -7.57 -11.92
N TYR A 70 -6.43 -7.48 -10.68
CA TYR A 70 -6.62 -6.31 -9.85
C TYR A 70 -6.08 -5.04 -10.54
N LYS A 71 -4.85 -5.12 -11.08
CA LYS A 71 -4.23 -3.97 -11.76
C LYS A 71 -5.01 -3.55 -13.00
N SER A 72 -5.60 -4.51 -13.72
CA SER A 72 -6.36 -4.22 -14.93
C SER A 72 -7.74 -3.64 -14.65
N ASN A 73 -8.41 -4.09 -13.58
CA ASN A 73 -9.83 -3.81 -13.38
C ASN A 73 -10.14 -2.88 -12.21
N HIS A 74 -9.23 -2.73 -11.25
CA HIS A 74 -9.53 -2.02 -9.99
C HIS A 74 -8.53 -0.93 -9.63
N SER A 75 -7.23 -1.14 -9.91
CA SER A 75 -6.21 -0.27 -9.33
C SER A 75 -6.27 1.16 -9.83
N GLU A 76 -6.64 1.38 -11.09
CA GLU A 76 -6.67 2.72 -11.65
C GLU A 76 -7.64 3.64 -10.90
N VAL A 77 -8.86 3.15 -10.66
CA VAL A 77 -9.88 3.93 -9.94
C VAL A 77 -9.44 4.20 -8.49
N LEU A 78 -8.93 3.17 -7.82
CA LEU A 78 -8.53 3.29 -6.42
C LEU A 78 -7.32 4.22 -6.27
N GLN A 79 -6.35 4.13 -7.17
CA GLN A 79 -5.21 5.04 -7.18
C GLN A 79 -5.63 6.47 -7.47
N GLU A 80 -6.56 6.67 -8.40
CA GLU A 80 -7.06 7.98 -8.73
C GLU A 80 -7.73 8.65 -7.54
N GLN A 81 -8.52 7.91 -6.76
CA GLN A 81 -9.14 8.44 -5.54
C GLN A 81 -8.08 8.95 -4.56
N HIS A 82 -7.02 8.17 -4.36
CA HIS A 82 -5.90 8.57 -3.51
C HIS A 82 -5.17 9.80 -4.07
N ASN A 83 -4.84 9.75 -5.34
CA ASN A 83 -4.02 10.78 -5.98
C ASN A 83 -4.74 12.13 -6.05
N THR A 84 -6.04 12.11 -6.28
CA THR A 84 -6.85 13.33 -6.30
C THR A 84 -6.93 13.95 -4.92
N LYS A 85 -7.17 13.11 -3.90
CA LYS A 85 -7.33 13.60 -2.52
C LYS A 85 -6.05 14.23 -1.97
N PHE A 86 -4.90 13.66 -2.31
CA PHE A 86 -3.60 14.11 -1.78
C PHE A 86 -2.69 14.68 -2.85
N GLN A 87 -3.27 15.23 -3.89
CA GLN A 87 -2.53 15.75 -5.04
C GLN A 87 -1.44 16.74 -4.63
N GLY A 88 -0.21 16.50 -5.11
CA GLY A 88 0.92 17.37 -4.84
C GLY A 88 1.54 17.20 -3.46
N ARG A 89 1.03 16.25 -2.65
CA ARG A 89 1.47 16.08 -1.27
C ARG A 89 2.08 14.73 -0.99
N PHE A 90 2.33 13.93 -2.01
CA PHE A 90 2.93 12.61 -1.82
C PHE A 90 3.79 12.23 -3.01
N ALA A 91 4.68 11.27 -2.75
CA ALA A 91 5.40 10.55 -3.79
C ALA A 91 5.24 9.06 -3.51
N ALA A 92 5.06 8.27 -4.55
CA ALA A 92 4.84 6.83 -4.39
C ALA A 92 5.57 6.04 -5.46
N PHE A 93 6.03 4.85 -5.07
CA PHE A 93 6.49 3.86 -6.04
C PHE A 93 6.07 2.47 -5.57
N ARG A 94 6.01 1.53 -6.51
CA ARG A 94 5.50 0.19 -6.26
C ARG A 94 6.57 -0.84 -6.54
N THR A 95 6.56 -1.91 -5.74
CA THR A 95 7.45 -3.04 -5.89
C THR A 95 6.62 -4.31 -5.80
N GLU A 96 6.83 -5.25 -6.73
CA GLU A 96 6.14 -6.53 -6.72
C GLU A 96 7.18 -7.61 -6.48
N LEU A 97 6.97 -8.41 -5.43
CA LEU A 97 7.91 -9.44 -5.02
C LEU A 97 7.19 -10.78 -4.98
N LYS A 98 7.75 -11.78 -5.65
CA LYS A 98 7.23 -13.14 -5.57
C LYS A 98 7.74 -13.77 -4.28
N ILE A 99 6.81 -14.22 -3.44
CA ILE A 99 7.18 -14.93 -2.21
C ILE A 99 7.60 -16.34 -2.59
N ILE A 100 8.87 -16.65 -2.40
CA ILE A 100 9.41 -17.97 -2.71
C ILE A 100 9.11 -18.95 -1.58
N LYS A 101 9.31 -18.53 -0.35
CA LYS A 101 9.05 -19.35 0.82
C LYS A 101 8.92 -18.46 2.05
N GLU A 102 8.00 -18.82 2.92
CA GLU A 102 7.83 -18.15 4.19
C GLU A 102 8.46 -19.00 5.29
N PHE A 103 9.15 -18.33 6.20
CA PHE A 103 9.76 -18.96 7.37
C PHE A 103 9.15 -18.31 8.61
N SER A 104 8.93 -19.10 9.65
CA SER A 104 8.42 -18.59 10.90
C SER A 104 9.17 -19.22 12.07
N HIS A 105 9.25 -18.46 13.15
CA HIS A 105 9.84 -18.96 14.39
C HIS A 105 8.83 -19.87 15.08
N GLU A 106 9.27 -21.06 15.48
CA GLU A 106 8.45 -22.00 16.24
C GLU A 106 8.57 -21.70 17.73
N GLY A 107 7.48 -21.54 18.38
CA GLY A 107 7.45 -21.28 19.80
C GLY A 107 6.77 -19.99 20.15
#